data_ab44118d4a034c3939039ddf265676c3
#
_entry.id   ab44118d4a034c3939039ddf265676c3
#
_cell.length_a   1.000
_cell.length_b   1.000
_cell.length_c   1.000
_cell.angle_alpha   90.00
_cell.angle_beta   90.00
_cell.angle_gamma   90.00
#
_symmetry.space_group_name_H-M   'P 1'
#
loop_
_entity.id
_entity.type
_entity.pdbx_description
1 polymer ?
#
loop_
_entity_poly.entity_id
_entity_poly.type
_entity_poly.pdbx_seq_one_letter_code
_entity_poly.pdbx_strand_id
1 'polypeptide(L)'
;MAIAGSGAGAAGQPQALSMTLEGLRSTRGQILVCVTRSAAYFPDCAKDPDKRHFAAPVKSGPIPLGTVAPGDYAIAIVHDENGNGKLDTFMGIPREGVGFSRNPVLRFGAPSFGSASFPVAGAPVEQAIRLKYFL
;
A
#
# COMPACT_ATOMS: atom_id res chain seq x y z
N MET A 1 -4.82 -29.44 -22.65
CA MET A 1 -4.16 -28.93 -22.48
C MET A 1 -3.90 -28.45 -21.28
N ALA A 2 -3.23 -28.18 -21.02
CA ALA A 2 -2.69 -27.63 -19.84
C ALA A 2 -3.61 -26.79 -19.03
N ILE A 3 -4.84 -26.92 -19.25
CA ILE A 3 -5.78 -26.10 -18.56
C ILE A 3 -5.71 -26.26 -17.07
N ALA A 4 -5.67 -27.49 -16.62
CA ALA A 4 -5.57 -27.74 -15.21
C ALA A 4 -4.25 -27.23 -14.65
N GLY A 5 -3.19 -27.40 -15.41
CA GLY A 5 -1.89 -26.92 -14.99
C GLY A 5 -1.86 -25.41 -14.88
N SER A 6 -2.50 -24.69 -15.82
CA SER A 6 -2.47 -23.24 -15.72
C SER A 6 -3.28 -22.72 -14.54
N GLY A 7 -4.39 -23.37 -14.18
CA GLY A 7 -5.13 -22.97 -12.98
C GLY A 7 -4.32 -23.14 -11.72
N ALA A 8 -3.67 -24.30 -11.56
CA ALA A 8 -2.83 -24.56 -10.42
C ALA A 8 -1.61 -23.62 -10.42
N GLY A 9 -1.02 -23.41 -11.59
CA GLY A 9 0.10 -22.49 -11.72
C GLY A 9 -0.27 -21.07 -11.32
N ALA A 10 -1.44 -20.60 -11.75
CA ALA A 10 -1.86 -19.25 -11.43
C ALA A 10 -2.01 -19.05 -9.92
N ALA A 11 -2.54 -20.03 -9.20
CA ALA A 11 -2.72 -19.91 -7.75
C ALA A 11 -1.39 -19.78 -7.01
N GLY A 12 -0.33 -20.45 -7.51
CA GLY A 12 0.98 -20.40 -6.88
C GLY A 12 1.93 -19.37 -7.46
N GLN A 13 1.56 -18.67 -8.54
CA GLN A 13 2.43 -17.73 -9.21
C GLN A 13 2.38 -16.36 -8.57
N PRO A 14 3.49 -15.60 -8.63
CA PRO A 14 3.44 -14.19 -8.28
C PRO A 14 2.44 -13.46 -9.16
N GLN A 15 1.76 -12.48 -8.57
CA GLN A 15 0.75 -11.70 -9.26
C GLN A 15 1.08 -10.23 -9.22
N ALA A 16 0.69 -9.50 -10.26
CA ALA A 16 0.87 -8.07 -10.32
C ALA A 16 -0.01 -7.38 -9.27
N LEU A 17 0.57 -6.42 -8.58
CA LEU A 17 -0.12 -5.61 -7.60
C LEU A 17 -0.06 -4.16 -8.07
N SER A 18 -1.17 -3.44 -7.97
CA SER A 18 -1.23 -2.03 -8.32
C SER A 18 -2.17 -1.30 -7.37
N MET A 19 -2.09 0.03 -7.38
CA MET A 19 -2.99 0.86 -6.61
C MET A 19 -3.44 2.04 -7.44
N THR A 20 -4.63 2.57 -7.10
CA THR A 20 -5.09 3.86 -7.57
C THR A 20 -5.32 4.74 -6.36
N LEU A 21 -5.05 6.05 -6.51
CA LEU A 21 -5.16 6.99 -5.42
C LEU A 21 -6.40 7.84 -5.59
N GLU A 22 -7.14 8.05 -4.48
CA GLU A 22 -8.31 8.90 -4.43
C GLU A 22 -8.09 9.96 -3.37
N GLY A 23 -8.68 11.13 -3.58
CA GLY A 23 -8.67 12.17 -2.57
C GLY A 23 -7.36 12.94 -2.42
N LEU A 24 -6.49 12.88 -3.43
CA LEU A 24 -5.27 13.70 -3.41
C LEU A 24 -5.62 15.18 -3.36
N ARG A 25 -5.00 15.92 -2.44
CA ARG A 25 -5.21 17.37 -2.35
C ARG A 25 -4.21 18.17 -3.16
N SER A 26 -3.15 17.54 -3.64
CA SER A 26 -2.16 18.18 -4.50
C SER A 26 -1.38 17.11 -5.25
N THR A 27 -0.59 17.55 -6.24
CA THR A 27 0.32 16.65 -6.95
C THR A 27 1.78 16.90 -6.57
N ARG A 28 2.01 17.63 -5.47
CA ARG A 28 3.36 17.94 -5.01
C ARG A 28 4.00 16.74 -4.34
N GLY A 29 5.32 16.68 -4.42
CA GLY A 29 6.09 15.69 -3.69
C GLY A 29 6.02 14.29 -4.29
N GLN A 30 5.87 13.32 -3.43
CA GLN A 30 5.92 11.91 -3.79
C GLN A 30 5.00 11.09 -2.89
N ILE A 31 4.77 9.85 -3.28
CA ILE A 31 4.03 8.91 -2.44
C ILE A 31 5.05 7.90 -1.88
N LEU A 32 5.15 7.83 -0.57
CA LEU A 32 5.95 6.79 0.09
C LEU A 32 5.06 5.57 0.24
N VAL A 33 5.54 4.42 -0.20
CA VAL A 33 4.73 3.20 -0.25
C VAL A 33 5.37 2.12 0.60
N CYS A 34 4.57 1.50 1.44
CA CYS A 34 4.95 0.31 2.21
C CYS A 34 4.00 -0.82 1.82
N VAL A 35 4.53 -1.91 1.28
CA VAL A 35 3.78 -3.13 1.01
C VAL A 35 4.41 -4.23 1.83
N THR A 36 3.65 -4.81 2.74
CA THR A 36 4.16 -5.87 3.61
C THR A 36 3.12 -6.94 3.84
N ARG A 37 3.59 -8.16 4.09
CA ARG A 37 2.73 -9.27 4.51
C ARG A 37 2.96 -9.63 5.97
N SER A 38 3.63 -8.76 6.73
CA SER A 38 3.91 -8.99 8.13
C SER A 38 3.28 -7.92 9.01
N ALA A 39 2.39 -8.35 9.91
CA ALA A 39 1.77 -7.43 10.86
C ALA A 39 2.81 -6.73 11.74
N ALA A 40 3.95 -7.38 12.00
CA ALA A 40 4.99 -6.82 12.85
C ALA A 40 5.64 -5.58 12.24
N TYR A 41 5.58 -5.42 10.91
CA TYR A 41 6.23 -4.33 10.19
C TYR A 41 5.26 -3.35 9.57
N PHE A 42 3.98 -3.51 9.81
CA PHE A 42 2.99 -2.59 9.29
C PHE A 42 2.73 -1.48 10.32
N PRO A 43 2.70 -0.21 9.93
CA PRO A 43 2.61 0.28 8.55
C PRO A 43 3.90 0.85 7.96
N ASP A 44 5.03 0.85 8.65
CA ASP A 44 6.17 1.60 8.15
C ASP A 44 7.20 0.79 7.35
N CYS A 45 7.16 -0.52 7.38
CA CYS A 45 8.05 -1.39 6.63
C CYS A 45 9.54 -1.28 6.97
N ALA A 46 9.95 -0.39 7.85
CA ALA A 46 11.36 -0.01 7.94
C ALA A 46 12.30 -1.19 8.22
N LYS A 47 11.87 -2.16 9.00
CA LYS A 47 12.71 -3.30 9.40
C LYS A 47 12.27 -4.62 8.78
N ASP A 48 11.33 -4.59 7.86
CA ASP A 48 10.83 -5.80 7.21
C ASP A 48 11.89 -6.30 6.22
N PRO A 49 12.43 -7.51 6.38
CA PRO A 49 13.43 -8.03 5.45
C PRO A 49 12.87 -8.28 4.05
N ASP A 50 11.56 -8.51 3.93
CA ASP A 50 10.92 -8.73 2.65
C ASP A 50 10.20 -7.47 2.15
N LYS A 51 10.53 -6.32 2.71
CA LYS A 51 9.78 -5.10 2.45
C LYS A 51 9.81 -4.68 0.99
N ARG A 52 8.69 -4.10 0.58
CA ARG A 52 8.61 -3.31 -0.63
C ARG A 52 8.31 -1.89 -0.18
N HIS A 53 9.38 -1.14 0.04
CA HIS A 53 9.30 0.24 0.54
C HIS A 53 9.98 1.12 -0.49
N PHE A 54 9.23 2.00 -1.13
CA PHE A 54 9.74 2.82 -2.21
C PHE A 54 8.91 4.08 -2.38
N ALA A 55 9.41 5.01 -3.21
CA ALA A 55 8.69 6.22 -3.56
C ALA A 55 8.05 6.04 -4.93
N ALA A 56 6.84 6.57 -5.07
CA ALA A 56 6.10 6.55 -6.33
C ALA A 56 5.69 7.97 -6.70
N PRO A 57 5.44 8.22 -7.99
CA PRO A 57 4.97 9.54 -8.42
C PRO A 57 3.55 9.80 -7.92
N VAL A 58 3.20 11.07 -7.74
CA VAL A 58 1.86 11.47 -7.33
C VAL A 58 0.98 11.53 -8.57
N LYS A 59 0.11 10.55 -8.72
CA LYS A 59 -0.84 10.51 -9.83
C LYS A 59 -2.06 9.69 -9.43
N SER A 60 -3.19 9.97 -10.04
CA SER A 60 -4.43 9.28 -9.74
C SER A 60 -4.62 7.98 -10.52
N GLY A 61 -3.99 7.84 -11.68
CA GLY A 61 -4.09 6.62 -12.48
C GLY A 61 -3.38 5.44 -11.81
N PRO A 62 -3.48 4.26 -12.41
CA PRO A 62 -2.88 3.08 -11.78
C PRO A 62 -1.37 3.22 -11.57
N ILE A 63 -0.92 2.86 -10.39
CA ILE A 63 0.49 2.86 -10.01
C ILE A 63 0.90 1.41 -9.78
N PRO A 64 1.78 0.85 -10.62
CA PRO A 64 2.21 -0.52 -10.42
C PRO A 64 3.11 -0.63 -9.18
N LEU A 65 2.90 -1.69 -8.41
CA LEU A 65 3.67 -1.96 -7.20
C LEU A 65 4.54 -3.21 -7.35
N GLY A 66 4.66 -3.73 -8.57
CA GLY A 66 5.43 -4.93 -8.85
C GLY A 66 4.61 -6.19 -8.72
N THR A 67 5.31 -7.33 -8.73
CA THR A 67 4.66 -8.64 -8.54
C THR A 67 5.03 -9.17 -7.17
N VAL A 68 4.08 -9.87 -6.54
CA VAL A 68 4.28 -10.42 -5.20
C VAL A 68 3.83 -11.87 -5.16
N ALA A 69 4.49 -12.65 -4.32
CA ALA A 69 4.12 -14.05 -4.11
C ALA A 69 2.74 -14.13 -3.45
N PRO A 70 2.03 -15.25 -3.58
CA PRO A 70 0.74 -15.40 -2.90
C PRO A 70 0.86 -15.17 -1.39
N GLY A 71 -0.14 -14.51 -0.82
CA GLY A 71 -0.17 -14.22 0.60
C GLY A 71 -1.14 -13.09 0.91
N ASP A 72 -1.21 -12.74 2.19
CA ASP A 72 -2.02 -11.62 2.64
C ASP A 72 -1.11 -10.41 2.81
N TYR A 73 -1.46 -9.32 2.15
CA TYR A 73 -0.65 -8.10 2.12
C TYR A 73 -1.44 -6.92 2.64
N ALA A 74 -0.73 -5.91 3.12
CA ALA A 74 -1.33 -4.61 3.41
C ALA A 74 -0.46 -3.53 2.78
N ILE A 75 -1.09 -2.45 2.36
CA ILE A 75 -0.41 -1.30 1.78
C ILE A 75 -0.66 -0.10 2.68
N ALA A 76 0.40 0.63 3.00
CA ALA A 76 0.32 1.91 3.67
C ALA A 76 1.04 2.93 2.81
N ILE A 77 0.45 4.11 2.67
CA ILE A 77 1.05 5.17 1.87
C ILE A 77 1.05 6.48 2.64
N VAL A 78 2.03 7.32 2.31
CA VAL A 78 2.12 8.69 2.80
C VAL A 78 2.28 9.60 1.60
N HIS A 79 1.46 10.66 1.53
CA HIS A 79 1.65 11.69 0.52
C HIS A 79 2.68 12.68 1.07
N ASP A 80 3.93 12.45 0.73
CA ASP A 80 5.08 13.23 1.20
C ASP A 80 5.21 14.49 0.35
N GLU A 81 4.42 15.51 0.68
CA GLU A 81 4.30 16.71 -0.17
C GLU A 81 5.59 17.53 -0.20
N ASN A 82 6.39 17.51 0.85
CA ASN A 82 7.64 18.28 0.87
C ASN A 82 8.85 17.45 0.41
N GLY A 83 8.65 16.17 0.09
CA GLY A 83 9.71 15.35 -0.48
C GLY A 83 10.83 14.98 0.49
N ASN A 84 10.59 15.05 1.81
CA ASN A 84 11.65 14.78 2.77
C ASN A 84 11.84 13.30 3.09
N GLY A 85 11.02 12.42 2.52
CA GLY A 85 11.18 10.98 2.67
C GLY A 85 10.63 10.39 3.95
N LYS A 86 9.87 11.16 4.72
CA LYS A 86 9.32 10.68 5.98
C LYS A 86 7.96 11.30 6.25
N LEU A 87 7.20 10.69 7.16
CA LEU A 87 5.93 11.24 7.61
C LEU A 87 6.21 12.34 8.64
N ASP A 88 5.73 13.53 8.34
CA ASP A 88 5.79 14.65 9.28
C ASP A 88 4.55 14.67 10.14
N THR A 89 4.70 14.97 11.41
CA THR A 89 3.58 15.06 12.35
C THR A 89 3.64 16.37 13.13
N PHE A 90 2.46 16.77 13.63
CA PHE A 90 2.35 17.89 14.56
C PHE A 90 1.53 17.37 15.74
N MET A 91 2.16 17.31 16.92
CA MET A 91 1.53 16.79 18.13
C MET A 91 0.94 15.39 17.93
N GLY A 92 1.64 14.52 17.18
CA GLY A 92 1.21 13.17 16.90
C GLY A 92 0.21 13.03 15.76
N ILE A 93 -0.24 14.14 15.18
CA ILE A 93 -1.19 14.11 14.06
C ILE A 93 -0.42 14.25 12.76
N PRO A 94 -0.66 13.38 11.77
CA PRO A 94 0.03 13.50 10.47
C PRO A 94 -0.23 14.86 9.83
N ARG A 95 0.83 15.51 9.39
CA ARG A 95 0.73 16.77 8.64
C ARG A 95 0.53 16.53 7.16
N GLU A 96 0.79 15.32 6.71
CA GLU A 96 0.68 14.91 5.32
C GLU A 96 -0.40 13.85 5.20
N GLY A 97 -0.83 13.57 3.96
CA GLY A 97 -1.86 12.59 3.73
C GLY A 97 -1.40 11.18 4.02
N VAL A 98 -2.28 10.35 4.52
CA VAL A 98 -2.02 8.93 4.72
C VAL A 98 -3.14 8.12 4.10
N GLY A 99 -2.83 6.90 3.66
CA GLY A 99 -3.82 6.01 3.10
C GLY A 99 -3.43 4.56 3.34
N PHE A 100 -4.42 3.69 3.33
CA PHE A 100 -4.21 2.28 3.62
C PHE A 100 -5.12 1.44 2.73
N SER A 101 -4.64 0.27 2.33
CA SER A 101 -5.47 -0.65 1.57
C SER A 101 -6.74 -0.97 2.34
N ARG A 102 -7.85 -1.19 1.61
CA ARG A 102 -9.19 -1.43 2.13
C ARG A 102 -9.79 -0.25 2.89
N ASN A 103 -9.11 0.89 2.94
CA ASN A 103 -9.62 2.14 3.50
C ASN A 103 -10.27 1.98 4.87
N PRO A 104 -9.55 1.42 5.87
CA PRO A 104 -10.13 1.24 7.19
C PRO A 104 -10.43 2.59 7.85
N VAL A 105 -11.39 2.60 8.76
CA VAL A 105 -11.70 3.80 9.54
C VAL A 105 -10.50 4.09 10.45
N LEU A 106 -9.97 5.31 10.37
CA LEU A 106 -8.84 5.73 11.20
C LEU A 106 -9.36 6.40 12.47
N ARG A 107 -8.88 5.96 13.62
CA ARG A 107 -9.30 6.52 14.91
C ARG A 107 -8.11 7.12 15.66
N PHE A 108 -7.34 6.29 16.33
CA PHE A 108 -6.20 6.72 17.11
C PHE A 108 -4.95 6.04 16.57
N GLY A 109 -4.29 6.71 15.64
CA GLY A 109 -3.09 6.17 15.03
C GLY A 109 -3.38 5.28 13.83
N ALA A 110 -2.41 4.44 13.47
CA ALA A 110 -2.49 3.60 12.29
C ALA A 110 -3.48 2.45 12.49
N PRO A 111 -4.13 1.99 11.41
CA PRO A 111 -5.01 0.82 11.50
C PRO A 111 -4.20 -0.45 11.75
N SER A 112 -4.88 -1.51 12.13
CA SER A 112 -4.24 -2.81 12.28
C SER A 112 -3.94 -3.41 10.91
N PHE A 113 -2.96 -4.30 10.86
CA PHE A 113 -2.67 -5.06 9.64
C PHE A 113 -3.92 -5.78 9.15
N GLY A 114 -4.65 -6.43 10.04
CA GLY A 114 -5.85 -7.18 9.67
C GLY A 114 -6.92 -6.35 8.99
N SER A 115 -7.10 -5.08 9.40
CA SER A 115 -8.11 -4.22 8.80
C SER A 115 -7.70 -3.72 7.42
N ALA A 116 -6.42 -3.76 7.09
CA ALA A 116 -5.88 -3.29 5.80
C ALA A 116 -5.48 -4.44 4.89
N SER A 117 -5.44 -5.69 5.38
CA SER A 117 -4.90 -6.79 4.59
C SER A 117 -5.89 -7.29 3.54
N PHE A 118 -5.33 -7.77 2.44
CA PHE A 118 -6.08 -8.35 1.33
C PHE A 118 -5.29 -9.53 0.78
N PRO A 119 -5.99 -10.54 0.24
CA PRO A 119 -5.30 -11.71 -0.30
C PRO A 119 -4.79 -11.46 -1.71
N VAL A 120 -3.63 -12.04 -2.01
CA VAL A 120 -3.12 -12.16 -3.38
C VAL A 120 -2.99 -13.64 -3.67
N ALA A 121 -3.77 -14.13 -4.62
CA ALA A 121 -3.75 -15.52 -5.02
C ALA A 121 -4.45 -15.68 -6.36
N GLY A 122 -3.73 -16.14 -7.37
CA GLY A 122 -4.32 -16.57 -8.63
C GLY A 122 -4.70 -15.49 -9.64
N ALA A 123 -4.64 -14.21 -9.26
CA ALA A 123 -4.98 -13.13 -10.16
C ALA A 123 -4.36 -11.82 -9.72
N PRO A 124 -4.12 -10.89 -10.63
CA PRO A 124 -3.65 -9.55 -10.27
C PRO A 124 -4.64 -8.85 -9.34
N VAL A 125 -4.11 -7.98 -8.48
CA VAL A 125 -4.91 -7.24 -7.51
C VAL A 125 -4.66 -5.75 -7.67
N GLU A 126 -5.73 -4.97 -7.64
CA GLU A 126 -5.65 -3.52 -7.58
C GLU A 126 -6.37 -3.03 -6.34
N GLN A 127 -5.74 -2.11 -5.60
CA GLN A 127 -6.34 -1.50 -4.42
C GLN A 127 -6.60 -0.03 -4.72
N ALA A 128 -7.83 0.43 -4.49
CA ALA A 128 -8.16 1.86 -4.54
C ALA A 128 -7.97 2.41 -3.14
N ILE A 129 -7.02 3.34 -2.98
CA ILE A 129 -6.63 3.86 -1.68
C ILE A 129 -6.97 5.34 -1.61
N ARG A 130 -7.77 5.71 -0.61
CA ARG A 130 -8.18 7.10 -0.42
C ARG A 130 -7.26 7.76 0.60
N LEU A 131 -6.65 8.87 0.19
CA LEU A 131 -5.81 9.68 1.06
C LEU A 131 -6.69 10.41 2.07
N LYS A 132 -6.23 10.48 3.31
CA LYS A 132 -6.86 11.28 4.36
C LYS A 132 -5.86 12.29 4.88
N TYR A 133 -6.31 13.53 4.98
CA TYR A 133 -5.49 14.65 5.44
C TYR A 133 -6.14 15.22 6.69
N PHE A 134 -5.37 15.34 7.75
CA PHE A 134 -5.89 15.78 9.06
C PHE A 134 -5.54 17.22 9.37
N LEU A 135 -4.54 17.77 8.70
CA LEU A 135 -4.08 19.15 8.93
C LEU A 135 -4.00 19.94 7.63
#